data_bc8d8bf634058d5fb8ccb343998bd06f
#
_entry.id   bc8d8bf634058d5fb8ccb343998bd06f
#
_cell.length_a   1.000
_cell.length_b   1.000
_cell.length_c   1.000
_cell.angle_alpha   90.00
_cell.angle_beta   90.00
_cell.angle_gamma   90.00
#
_symmetry.space_group_name_H-M   'P 1'
#
loop_
_entity.id
_entity.type
_entity.pdbx_description
1 polymer ?
#
loop_
_entity_poly.entity_id
_entity_poly.type
_entity_poly.pdbx_seq_one_letter_code
_entity_poly.pdbx_strand_id
1 'polypeptide(L)'
;MTCESVLVTGASGLLGSNICRLAANAGRRVRGLVRTVADADVLRGIGVEPAIGDITDPGSLDDAMAGIDGLIHAAAVLGGTWSSATADDFDRVNYHGSLAVLDAARQHAVGRTVVVGSMVMFRHSVTVTESSPLVNAGPALSPYARAKLAIYYEGMHRVCRGEHISFVVPGAMYGPSPFTDRALQPTLFTGTLRAAIRGELTEYAKFPLSWPYVEDAARIALATLDRGRAGAKYLAAGGPDDVLSLAGFCNLGCAAAGVAYRVRDLTPAELTSDIGPMRAMAEAKYPTPLIDPTRTNKELGITLTPVRAGVEKTVAWLHEQRRI
;
A
#
# COMPACT_ATOMS: atom_id res chain seq x y z
N MET A 1 -6.48 -21.53 -10.40
CA MET A 1 -7.94 -21.37 -10.15
C MET A 1 -8.17 -19.91 -9.78
N THR A 2 -9.17 -19.27 -10.35
CA THR A 2 -9.53 -17.89 -10.00
C THR A 2 -10.43 -17.93 -8.76
N CYS A 3 -10.12 -17.12 -7.74
CA CYS A 3 -10.98 -17.00 -6.57
C CYS A 3 -12.25 -16.22 -6.94
N GLU A 4 -13.42 -16.81 -6.75
CA GLU A 4 -14.71 -16.20 -7.09
C GLU A 4 -15.23 -15.30 -5.96
N SER A 5 -14.93 -15.67 -4.71
CA SER A 5 -15.34 -14.99 -3.48
C SER A 5 -14.12 -14.47 -2.74
N VAL A 6 -13.96 -13.15 -2.65
CA VAL A 6 -12.76 -12.51 -2.12
C VAL A 6 -13.09 -11.62 -0.93
N LEU A 7 -12.43 -11.87 0.21
CA LEU A 7 -12.41 -10.91 1.31
C LEU A 7 -11.23 -9.96 1.18
N VAL A 8 -11.50 -8.68 1.35
CA VAL A 8 -10.47 -7.64 1.43
C VAL A 8 -10.52 -6.99 2.80
N THR A 9 -9.47 -7.14 3.62
CA THR A 9 -9.34 -6.35 4.84
C THR A 9 -8.67 -5.01 4.52
N GLY A 10 -8.97 -3.97 5.29
CA GLY A 10 -8.52 -2.62 4.94
C GLY A 10 -9.25 -2.06 3.70
N ALA A 11 -10.48 -2.51 3.47
CA ALA A 11 -11.28 -2.17 2.29
C ALA A 11 -11.61 -0.67 2.15
N SER A 12 -11.52 0.12 3.21
CA SER A 12 -11.67 1.58 3.15
C SER A 12 -10.34 2.33 2.93
N GLY A 13 -9.19 1.63 2.89
CA GLY A 13 -7.88 2.22 2.59
C GLY A 13 -7.68 2.48 1.08
N LEU A 14 -6.63 3.25 0.74
CA LEU A 14 -6.32 3.60 -0.64
C LEU A 14 -6.17 2.36 -1.56
N LEU A 15 -5.37 1.37 -1.15
CA LEU A 15 -5.19 0.14 -1.91
C LEU A 15 -6.41 -0.78 -1.83
N GLY A 16 -6.91 -1.04 -0.63
CA GLY A 16 -8.01 -1.99 -0.41
C GLY A 16 -9.29 -1.61 -1.16
N SER A 17 -9.65 -0.33 -1.19
CA SER A 17 -10.83 0.15 -1.91
C SER A 17 -10.70 0.00 -3.44
N ASN A 18 -9.50 0.19 -3.98
CA ASN A 18 -9.24 -0.04 -5.40
C ASN A 18 -9.26 -1.54 -5.75
N ILE A 19 -8.75 -2.40 -4.87
CA ILE A 19 -8.88 -3.87 -5.02
C ILE A 19 -10.36 -4.26 -5.04
N CYS A 20 -11.15 -3.78 -4.07
CA CYS A 20 -12.58 -4.03 -3.99
C CYS A 20 -13.30 -3.62 -5.28
N ARG A 21 -13.09 -2.37 -5.72
CA ARG A 21 -13.71 -1.82 -6.94
C ARG A 21 -13.35 -2.62 -8.19
N LEU A 22 -12.07 -2.94 -8.39
CA LEU A 22 -11.62 -3.68 -9.57
C LEU A 22 -12.14 -5.12 -9.56
N ALA A 23 -12.16 -5.78 -8.42
CA ALA A 23 -12.65 -7.14 -8.31
C ALA A 23 -14.18 -7.22 -8.54
N ALA A 24 -14.95 -6.27 -7.99
CA ALA A 24 -16.39 -6.18 -8.22
C ALA A 24 -16.70 -5.89 -9.70
N ASN A 25 -15.98 -4.96 -10.33
CA ASN A 25 -16.11 -4.65 -11.76
C ASN A 25 -15.75 -5.84 -12.67
N ALA A 26 -14.91 -6.77 -12.18
CA ALA A 26 -14.59 -8.02 -12.88
C ALA A 26 -15.62 -9.15 -12.59
N GLY A 27 -16.72 -8.84 -11.91
CA GLY A 27 -17.82 -9.79 -11.63
C GLY A 27 -17.56 -10.75 -10.46
N ARG A 28 -16.55 -10.50 -9.62
CA ARG A 28 -16.30 -11.32 -8.43
C ARG A 28 -17.24 -10.94 -7.29
N ARG A 29 -17.57 -11.90 -6.46
CA ARG A 29 -18.22 -11.65 -5.17
C ARG A 29 -17.16 -11.12 -4.20
N VAL A 30 -17.26 -9.85 -3.85
CA VAL A 30 -16.26 -9.17 -3.00
C VAL A 30 -16.91 -8.78 -1.67
N ARG A 31 -16.27 -9.20 -0.59
CA ARG A 31 -16.58 -8.72 0.76
C ARG A 31 -15.46 -7.81 1.26
N GLY A 32 -15.82 -6.62 1.75
CA GLY A 32 -14.89 -5.65 2.29
C GLY A 32 -15.06 -5.51 3.81
N LEU A 33 -13.99 -5.80 4.58
CA LEU A 33 -14.01 -5.57 6.03
C LEU A 33 -13.75 -4.09 6.33
N VAL A 34 -14.70 -3.45 6.99
CA VAL A 34 -14.67 -2.04 7.39
C VAL A 34 -15.17 -1.86 8.82
N ARG A 35 -14.77 -0.77 9.48
CA ARG A 35 -15.06 -0.55 10.90
C ARG A 35 -16.33 0.24 11.18
N THR A 36 -16.88 0.93 10.18
CA THR A 36 -18.02 1.84 10.39
C THR A 36 -19.12 1.60 9.37
N VAL A 37 -20.35 1.94 9.75
CA VAL A 37 -21.52 1.89 8.84
C VAL A 37 -21.33 2.85 7.66
N ALA A 38 -20.75 4.03 7.88
CA ALA A 38 -20.48 4.99 6.82
C ALA A 38 -19.51 4.43 5.76
N ASP A 39 -18.47 3.69 6.17
CA ASP A 39 -17.59 3.00 5.25
C ASP A 39 -18.32 1.87 4.49
N ALA A 40 -19.23 1.17 5.17
CA ALA A 40 -20.05 0.11 4.56
C ALA A 40 -20.95 0.66 3.44
N ASP A 41 -21.51 1.86 3.61
CA ASP A 41 -22.34 2.51 2.60
C ASP A 41 -21.55 2.85 1.33
N VAL A 42 -20.31 3.32 1.49
CA VAL A 42 -19.40 3.57 0.35
C VAL A 42 -19.11 2.25 -0.40
N LEU A 43 -18.86 1.14 0.32
CA LEU A 43 -18.63 -0.16 -0.31
C LEU A 43 -19.84 -0.64 -1.10
N ARG A 44 -21.04 -0.52 -0.54
CA ARG A 44 -22.29 -0.86 -1.26
C ARG A 44 -22.43 -0.06 -2.55
N GLY A 45 -22.08 1.22 -2.52
CA GLY A 45 -22.10 2.11 -3.68
C GLY A 45 -21.18 1.69 -4.83
N ILE A 46 -20.19 0.85 -4.58
CA ILE A 46 -19.28 0.28 -5.59
C ILE A 46 -19.49 -1.24 -5.81
N GLY A 47 -20.65 -1.78 -5.41
CA GLY A 47 -21.00 -3.18 -5.64
C GLY A 47 -20.28 -4.20 -4.76
N VAL A 48 -19.81 -3.79 -3.58
CA VAL A 48 -19.05 -4.62 -2.63
C VAL A 48 -19.91 -4.91 -1.40
N GLU A 49 -19.98 -6.17 -0.98
CA GLU A 49 -20.60 -6.60 0.27
C GLU A 49 -19.79 -6.11 1.47
N PRO A 50 -20.33 -5.27 2.36
CA PRO A 50 -19.58 -4.85 3.53
C PRO A 50 -19.70 -5.87 4.67
N ALA A 51 -18.59 -6.19 5.32
CA ALA A 51 -18.53 -6.78 6.65
C ALA A 51 -18.09 -5.72 7.64
N ILE A 52 -18.87 -5.51 8.71
CA ILE A 52 -18.51 -4.57 9.76
C ILE A 52 -17.73 -5.32 10.85
N GLY A 53 -16.49 -4.90 11.09
CA GLY A 53 -15.61 -5.53 12.08
C GLY A 53 -14.22 -4.90 12.13
N ASP A 54 -13.40 -5.40 13.02
CA ASP A 54 -12.00 -4.99 13.18
C ASP A 54 -11.09 -6.21 13.16
N ILE A 55 -9.92 -6.12 12.53
CA ILE A 55 -8.95 -7.22 12.48
C ILE A 55 -8.40 -7.60 13.86
N THR A 56 -8.58 -6.76 14.87
CA THR A 56 -8.21 -7.02 16.26
C THR A 56 -9.33 -7.70 17.05
N ASP A 57 -10.48 -7.94 16.42
CA ASP A 57 -11.61 -8.68 17.00
C ASP A 57 -11.82 -10.01 16.26
N PRO A 58 -11.41 -11.16 16.84
CA PRO A 58 -11.56 -12.47 16.22
C PRO A 58 -13.00 -12.84 15.87
N GLY A 59 -14.00 -12.41 16.67
CA GLY A 59 -15.38 -12.70 16.40
C GLY A 59 -15.88 -12.07 15.09
N SER A 60 -15.49 -10.83 14.83
CA SER A 60 -15.83 -10.14 13.58
C SER A 60 -15.14 -10.74 12.35
N LEU A 61 -13.98 -11.38 12.54
CA LEU A 61 -13.27 -12.06 11.47
C LEU A 61 -13.93 -13.37 11.06
N ASP A 62 -14.51 -14.10 12.00
CA ASP A 62 -15.22 -15.36 11.73
C ASP A 62 -16.37 -15.14 10.76
N ASP A 63 -17.24 -14.17 11.05
CA ASP A 63 -18.34 -13.79 10.17
C ASP A 63 -17.86 -13.30 8.79
N ALA A 64 -16.77 -12.52 8.77
CA ALA A 64 -16.23 -11.97 7.54
C ALA A 64 -15.61 -13.03 6.62
N MET A 65 -15.05 -14.13 7.18
CA MET A 65 -14.40 -15.21 6.43
C MET A 65 -15.35 -16.27 5.90
N ALA A 66 -16.60 -16.32 6.38
CA ALA A 66 -17.55 -17.37 5.99
C ALA A 66 -17.78 -17.39 4.48
N GLY A 67 -17.48 -18.53 3.83
CA GLY A 67 -17.68 -18.76 2.40
C GLY A 67 -16.73 -18.00 1.47
N ILE A 68 -15.55 -17.64 1.94
CA ILE A 68 -14.50 -16.93 1.19
C ILE A 68 -13.48 -17.92 0.61
N ASP A 69 -13.15 -17.80 -0.67
CA ASP A 69 -12.13 -18.61 -1.36
C ASP A 69 -10.76 -17.97 -1.32
N GLY A 70 -10.72 -16.63 -1.34
CA GLY A 70 -9.50 -15.86 -1.42
C GLY A 70 -9.48 -14.65 -0.48
N LEU A 71 -8.33 -14.38 0.11
CA LEU A 71 -8.12 -13.26 1.03
C LEU A 71 -7.06 -12.33 0.51
N ILE A 72 -7.34 -11.01 0.51
CA ILE A 72 -6.32 -9.97 0.38
C ILE A 72 -6.29 -9.15 1.67
N HIS A 73 -5.22 -9.36 2.45
CA HIS A 73 -5.01 -8.66 3.71
C HIS A 73 -4.22 -7.37 3.48
N ALA A 74 -4.95 -6.23 3.37
CA ALA A 74 -4.38 -4.90 3.16
C ALA A 74 -4.58 -3.96 4.39
N ALA A 75 -5.23 -4.42 5.45
CA ALA A 75 -5.40 -3.64 6.66
C ALA A 75 -4.06 -3.41 7.36
N ALA A 76 -3.78 -2.15 7.67
CA ALA A 76 -2.62 -1.76 8.47
C ALA A 76 -2.78 -0.31 8.97
N VAL A 77 -2.19 -0.03 10.10
CA VAL A 77 -1.84 1.34 10.50
C VAL A 77 -0.57 1.73 9.75
N LEU A 78 -0.57 2.92 9.12
CA LEU A 78 0.56 3.39 8.34
C LEU A 78 1.58 4.10 9.25
N GLY A 79 2.86 3.83 8.99
CA GLY A 79 3.97 4.60 9.53
C GLY A 79 4.28 5.81 8.63
N GLY A 80 5.19 6.65 9.07
CA GLY A 80 5.69 7.81 8.29
C GLY A 80 5.66 9.10 9.07
N THR A 81 6.13 10.18 8.44
CA THR A 81 6.41 11.47 9.08
C THR A 81 5.17 12.11 9.73
N TRP A 82 3.99 11.89 9.15
CA TRP A 82 2.73 12.45 9.66
C TRP A 82 1.83 11.42 10.35
N SER A 83 2.37 10.26 10.70
CA SER A 83 1.62 9.26 11.46
C SER A 83 1.66 9.58 12.94
N SER A 84 0.49 9.61 13.57
CA SER A 84 0.36 9.70 15.04
C SER A 84 0.35 8.32 15.72
N ALA A 85 0.53 7.24 14.95
CA ALA A 85 0.50 5.88 15.48
C ALA A 85 1.68 5.60 16.41
N THR A 86 1.39 4.96 17.51
CA THR A 86 2.37 4.54 18.52
C THR A 86 3.00 3.18 18.20
N ALA A 87 4.05 2.79 18.90
CA ALA A 87 4.64 1.46 18.78
C ALA A 87 3.59 0.38 19.11
N ASP A 88 2.75 0.62 20.12
CA ASP A 88 1.69 -0.30 20.53
C ASP A 88 0.59 -0.47 19.45
N ASP A 89 0.29 0.60 18.71
CA ASP A 89 -0.65 0.50 17.60
C ASP A 89 -0.12 -0.41 16.47
N PHE A 90 1.17 -0.31 16.16
CA PHE A 90 1.78 -1.20 15.16
C PHE A 90 1.83 -2.65 15.65
N ASP A 91 2.10 -2.89 16.92
CA ASP A 91 2.09 -4.22 17.49
C ASP A 91 0.67 -4.80 17.51
N ARG A 92 -0.27 -4.07 18.10
CA ARG A 92 -1.66 -4.52 18.23
C ARG A 92 -2.35 -4.73 16.88
N VAL A 93 -2.23 -3.78 15.95
CA VAL A 93 -2.97 -3.83 14.68
C VAL A 93 -2.18 -4.54 13.60
N ASN A 94 -0.91 -4.12 13.36
CA ASN A 94 -0.18 -4.65 12.21
C ASN A 94 0.41 -6.04 12.48
N TYR A 95 0.69 -6.40 13.73
CA TYR A 95 1.18 -7.73 14.06
C TYR A 95 0.05 -8.64 14.56
N HIS A 96 -0.50 -8.39 15.73
CA HIS A 96 -1.52 -9.27 16.32
C HIS A 96 -2.82 -9.31 15.50
N GLY A 97 -3.29 -8.19 14.98
CA GLY A 97 -4.43 -8.16 14.07
C GLY A 97 -4.19 -8.96 12.79
N SER A 98 -2.98 -8.88 12.21
CA SER A 98 -2.64 -9.71 11.04
C SER A 98 -2.53 -11.20 11.37
N LEU A 99 -2.04 -11.57 12.57
CA LEU A 99 -2.06 -12.96 13.03
C LEU A 99 -3.50 -13.49 13.11
N ALA A 100 -4.40 -12.72 13.72
CA ALA A 100 -5.82 -13.09 13.82
C ALA A 100 -6.46 -13.28 12.45
N VAL A 101 -6.17 -12.41 11.47
CA VAL A 101 -6.64 -12.56 10.08
C VAL A 101 -6.14 -13.85 9.44
N LEU A 102 -4.84 -14.18 9.61
CA LEU A 102 -4.27 -15.41 9.06
C LEU A 102 -4.81 -16.66 9.77
N ASP A 103 -5.09 -16.60 11.08
CA ASP A 103 -5.70 -17.70 11.83
C ASP A 103 -7.15 -17.93 11.36
N ALA A 104 -7.94 -16.88 11.21
CA ALA A 104 -9.29 -16.97 10.68
C ALA A 104 -9.30 -17.55 9.25
N ALA A 105 -8.39 -17.09 8.38
CA ALA A 105 -8.27 -17.64 7.03
C ALA A 105 -7.98 -19.15 7.03
N ARG A 106 -7.10 -19.61 7.93
CA ARG A 106 -6.81 -21.04 8.09
C ARG A 106 -7.99 -21.82 8.64
N GLN A 107 -8.70 -21.27 9.63
CA GLN A 107 -9.89 -21.91 10.24
C GLN A 107 -11.02 -22.10 9.22
N HIS A 108 -11.21 -21.12 8.32
CA HIS A 108 -12.19 -21.16 7.25
C HIS A 108 -11.69 -21.83 5.96
N ALA A 109 -10.50 -22.44 5.98
CA ALA A 109 -9.89 -23.13 4.85
C ALA A 109 -9.80 -22.23 3.58
N VAL A 110 -9.52 -20.93 3.75
CA VAL A 110 -9.32 -20.01 2.64
C VAL A 110 -8.18 -20.51 1.76
N GLY A 111 -8.47 -20.75 0.48
CA GLY A 111 -7.55 -21.45 -0.41
C GLY A 111 -6.32 -20.64 -0.80
N ARG A 112 -6.42 -19.30 -0.87
CA ARG A 112 -5.33 -18.42 -1.28
C ARG A 112 -5.37 -17.11 -0.49
N THR A 113 -4.21 -16.72 0.04
CA THR A 113 -4.06 -15.48 0.80
C THR A 113 -2.96 -14.61 0.20
N VAL A 114 -3.26 -13.33 0.03
CA VAL A 114 -2.28 -12.29 -0.30
C VAL A 114 -2.11 -11.36 0.90
N VAL A 115 -0.89 -11.21 1.38
CA VAL A 115 -0.55 -10.27 2.46
C VAL A 115 0.16 -9.06 1.87
N VAL A 116 -0.33 -7.86 2.19
CA VAL A 116 0.30 -6.62 1.75
C VAL A 116 1.45 -6.26 2.70
N GLY A 117 2.66 -6.40 2.18
CA GLY A 117 3.90 -6.02 2.83
C GLY A 117 4.22 -4.52 2.69
N SER A 118 5.51 -4.20 2.67
CA SER A 118 6.00 -2.83 2.45
C SER A 118 7.46 -2.84 1.99
N MET A 119 7.86 -1.88 1.18
CA MET A 119 9.26 -1.69 0.76
C MET A 119 10.22 -1.47 1.92
N VAL A 120 9.76 -1.04 3.08
CA VAL A 120 10.58 -0.89 4.31
C VAL A 120 11.20 -2.21 4.79
N MET A 121 10.72 -3.36 4.28
CA MET A 121 11.29 -4.68 4.61
C MET A 121 12.60 -4.98 3.88
N PHE A 122 12.92 -4.25 2.80
CA PHE A 122 14.12 -4.52 2.00
C PHE A 122 15.32 -3.66 2.43
N ARG A 123 16.52 -4.20 2.22
CA ARG A 123 17.74 -3.38 2.25
C ARG A 123 17.83 -2.55 0.98
N HIS A 124 17.96 -1.24 1.14
CA HIS A 124 18.03 -0.28 0.04
C HIS A 124 19.47 0.03 -0.41
N SER A 125 20.32 -0.97 -0.58
CA SER A 125 21.74 -0.75 -0.93
C SER A 125 22.05 -0.84 -2.43
N VAL A 126 21.16 -1.41 -3.20
CA VAL A 126 21.27 -1.69 -4.65
C VAL A 126 19.88 -1.73 -5.27
N THR A 127 19.77 -2.05 -6.56
CA THR A 127 18.47 -2.34 -7.19
C THR A 127 17.68 -3.37 -6.38
N VAL A 128 16.50 -3.00 -5.94
CA VAL A 128 15.60 -3.89 -5.20
C VAL A 128 14.78 -4.72 -6.18
N THR A 129 14.91 -6.02 -6.06
CA THR A 129 14.09 -7.02 -6.75
C THR A 129 13.33 -7.83 -5.71
N GLU A 130 12.47 -8.73 -6.15
CA GLU A 130 11.75 -9.64 -5.24
C GLU A 130 12.67 -10.61 -4.48
N SER A 131 13.89 -10.85 -5.00
CA SER A 131 14.91 -11.70 -4.35
C SER A 131 15.88 -10.91 -3.48
N SER A 132 15.79 -9.58 -3.44
CA SER A 132 16.66 -8.75 -2.63
C SER A 132 16.58 -9.12 -1.14
N PRO A 133 17.70 -8.99 -0.40
CA PRO A 133 17.71 -9.30 1.02
C PRO A 133 16.82 -8.37 1.81
N LEU A 134 16.18 -8.92 2.83
CA LEU A 134 15.40 -8.14 3.79
C LEU A 134 16.33 -7.45 4.80
N VAL A 135 15.83 -6.42 5.45
CA VAL A 135 16.52 -5.79 6.58
C VAL A 135 16.67 -6.79 7.73
N ASN A 136 17.74 -6.67 8.49
CA ASN A 136 17.90 -7.49 9.70
C ASN A 136 16.89 -7.03 10.77
N ALA A 137 16.23 -7.98 11.40
CA ALA A 137 15.44 -7.69 12.58
C ALA A 137 16.34 -7.13 13.70
N GLY A 138 15.93 -6.04 14.32
CA GLY A 138 16.69 -5.43 15.40
C GLY A 138 16.05 -4.16 15.95
N PRO A 139 16.55 -3.62 17.07
CA PRO A 139 15.97 -2.48 17.76
C PRO A 139 16.06 -1.17 16.93
N ALA A 140 16.97 -1.09 15.95
CA ALA A 140 17.12 0.06 15.07
C ALA A 140 15.99 0.19 14.02
N LEU A 141 15.18 -0.86 13.81
CA LEU A 141 14.04 -0.78 12.90
C LEU A 141 12.90 0.02 13.54
N SER A 142 12.21 0.80 12.71
CA SER A 142 10.96 1.43 13.14
C SER A 142 9.93 0.36 13.56
N PRO A 143 9.02 0.65 14.51
CA PRO A 143 7.97 -0.29 14.92
C PRO A 143 7.14 -0.79 13.72
N TYR A 144 6.84 0.09 12.77
CA TYR A 144 6.15 -0.28 11.52
C TYR A 144 6.95 -1.33 10.71
N ALA A 145 8.24 -1.10 10.49
CA ALA A 145 9.08 -2.03 9.73
C ALA A 145 9.20 -3.40 10.44
N ARG A 146 9.33 -3.39 11.78
CA ARG A 146 9.35 -4.62 12.59
C ARG A 146 8.06 -5.42 12.43
N ALA A 147 6.90 -4.78 12.54
CA ALA A 147 5.62 -5.46 12.38
C ALA A 147 5.45 -6.06 10.98
N LYS A 148 5.80 -5.30 9.91
CA LYS A 148 5.73 -5.80 8.52
C LYS A 148 6.68 -6.97 8.28
N LEU A 149 7.89 -6.92 8.84
CA LEU A 149 8.86 -8.00 8.74
C LEU A 149 8.41 -9.24 9.52
N ALA A 150 7.87 -9.08 10.72
CA ALA A 150 7.36 -10.17 11.56
C ALA A 150 6.22 -10.93 10.86
N ILE A 151 5.26 -10.21 10.27
CA ILE A 151 4.16 -10.85 9.51
C ILE A 151 4.65 -11.53 8.24
N TYR A 152 5.67 -11.00 7.58
CA TYR A 152 6.29 -11.70 6.46
C TYR A 152 6.87 -13.04 6.89
N TYR A 153 7.65 -13.09 7.97
CA TYR A 153 8.24 -14.34 8.47
C TYR A 153 7.19 -15.32 8.98
N GLU A 154 6.14 -14.83 9.65
CA GLU A 154 5.01 -15.69 10.06
C GLU A 154 4.31 -16.29 8.83
N GLY A 155 4.03 -15.48 7.81
CA GLY A 155 3.45 -15.97 6.56
C GLY A 155 4.35 -17.02 5.89
N MET A 156 5.66 -16.83 5.86
CA MET A 156 6.61 -17.82 5.34
C MET A 156 6.61 -19.10 6.18
N HIS A 157 6.52 -19.00 7.51
CA HIS A 157 6.38 -20.15 8.39
C HIS A 157 5.11 -20.96 8.06
N ARG A 158 3.97 -20.28 7.83
CA ARG A 158 2.71 -20.91 7.43
C ARG A 158 2.80 -21.55 6.04
N VAL A 159 3.50 -20.93 5.10
CA VAL A 159 3.78 -21.53 3.78
C VAL A 159 4.53 -22.85 3.92
N CYS A 160 5.53 -22.94 4.81
CA CYS A 160 6.24 -24.19 5.09
C CYS A 160 5.30 -25.27 5.70
N ARG A 161 4.15 -24.88 6.21
CA ARG A 161 3.11 -25.80 6.74
C ARG A 161 1.99 -26.10 5.74
N GLY A 162 2.15 -25.64 4.48
CA GLY A 162 1.23 -25.93 3.38
C GLY A 162 0.18 -24.86 3.10
N GLU A 163 0.15 -23.73 3.80
CA GLU A 163 -0.76 -22.64 3.48
C GLU A 163 -0.32 -21.90 2.21
N HIS A 164 -1.26 -21.49 1.36
CA HIS A 164 -0.96 -20.72 0.14
C HIS A 164 -0.99 -19.22 0.43
N ILE A 165 0.11 -18.68 0.92
CA ILE A 165 0.28 -17.26 1.20
C ILE A 165 1.29 -16.67 0.23
N SER A 166 0.94 -15.56 -0.42
CA SER A 166 1.82 -14.75 -1.28
C SER A 166 1.89 -13.31 -0.75
N PHE A 167 2.87 -12.55 -1.17
CA PHE A 167 3.09 -11.20 -0.65
C PHE A 167 3.11 -10.18 -1.78
N VAL A 168 2.36 -9.08 -1.62
CA VAL A 168 2.46 -7.90 -2.47
C VAL A 168 3.16 -6.80 -1.69
N VAL A 169 4.20 -6.23 -2.28
CA VAL A 169 5.05 -5.24 -1.62
C VAL A 169 4.97 -3.91 -2.38
N PRO A 170 4.14 -2.99 -1.89
CA PRO A 170 3.95 -1.69 -2.55
C PRO A 170 5.06 -0.69 -2.21
N GLY A 171 5.37 0.17 -3.19
CA GLY A 171 6.10 1.42 -3.01
C GLY A 171 5.22 2.57 -2.52
N ALA A 172 5.57 3.80 -2.87
CA ALA A 172 4.86 5.04 -2.53
C ALA A 172 3.60 5.20 -3.41
N MET A 173 2.51 4.55 -3.03
CA MET A 173 1.26 4.54 -3.81
C MET A 173 0.53 5.88 -3.78
N TYR A 174 -0.03 6.25 -4.92
CA TYR A 174 -0.89 7.41 -5.10
C TYR A 174 -2.01 7.11 -6.09
N GLY A 175 -3.05 7.92 -6.10
CA GLY A 175 -4.14 7.81 -7.09
C GLY A 175 -5.52 8.02 -6.49
N PRO A 176 -6.57 7.90 -7.32
CA PRO A 176 -7.97 7.99 -6.92
C PRO A 176 -8.39 6.92 -5.92
N SER A 177 -9.45 7.20 -5.17
CA SER A 177 -10.08 6.22 -4.29
C SER A 177 -11.59 6.46 -4.17
N PRO A 178 -12.41 5.42 -4.05
CA PRO A 178 -13.81 5.56 -3.64
C PRO A 178 -13.97 6.27 -2.29
N PHE A 179 -12.97 6.16 -1.41
CA PHE A 179 -12.92 6.85 -0.11
C PHE A 179 -12.09 8.14 -0.25
N THR A 180 -12.67 9.16 -0.88
CA THR A 180 -11.97 10.41 -1.23
C THR A 180 -11.26 11.04 -0.04
N ASP A 181 -11.94 11.24 1.09
CA ASP A 181 -11.35 11.91 2.24
C ASP A 181 -10.21 11.12 2.88
N ARG A 182 -10.27 9.78 2.83
CA ARG A 182 -9.17 8.92 3.29
C ARG A 182 -7.96 9.00 2.36
N ALA A 183 -8.18 9.03 1.04
CA ALA A 183 -7.07 9.17 0.07
C ALA A 183 -6.33 10.50 0.21
N LEU A 184 -6.99 11.51 0.75
CA LEU A 184 -6.45 12.86 0.93
C LEU A 184 -5.81 13.11 2.31
N GLN A 185 -5.72 12.08 3.17
CA GLN A 185 -5.03 12.22 4.45
C GLN A 185 -3.55 12.56 4.27
N PRO A 186 -2.95 13.36 5.17
CA PRO A 186 -1.53 13.76 5.05
C PRO A 186 -0.54 12.59 5.05
N THR A 187 -0.92 11.45 5.60
CA THR A 187 -0.11 10.22 5.61
C THR A 187 -0.05 9.52 4.25
N LEU A 188 -0.84 9.97 3.27
CA LEU A 188 -0.90 9.39 1.92
C LEU A 188 -0.39 10.36 0.86
N PHE A 189 0.29 9.82 -0.15
CA PHE A 189 0.92 10.65 -1.19
C PHE A 189 -0.09 11.36 -2.11
N THR A 190 -1.32 10.88 -2.22
CA THR A 190 -2.39 11.65 -2.90
C THR A 190 -2.73 12.93 -2.13
N GLY A 191 -2.79 12.88 -0.80
CA GLY A 191 -2.96 14.06 0.05
C GLY A 191 -1.79 15.03 -0.07
N THR A 192 -0.55 14.51 -0.10
CA THR A 192 0.66 15.30 -0.31
C THR A 192 0.67 15.98 -1.67
N LEU A 193 0.27 15.27 -2.74
CA LEU A 193 0.13 15.82 -4.09
C LEU A 193 -0.87 16.99 -4.11
N ARG A 194 -2.04 16.81 -3.48
CA ARG A 194 -3.03 17.87 -3.34
C ARG A 194 -2.48 19.09 -2.59
N ALA A 195 -1.78 18.87 -1.48
CA ALA A 195 -1.18 19.96 -0.71
C ALA A 195 -0.17 20.78 -1.53
N ALA A 196 0.64 20.11 -2.36
CA ALA A 196 1.55 20.78 -3.27
C ALA A 196 0.84 21.61 -4.34
N ILE A 197 -0.22 21.07 -4.96
CA ILE A 197 -1.02 21.77 -5.97
C ILE A 197 -1.69 23.03 -5.38
N ARG A 198 -2.02 22.99 -4.10
CA ARG A 198 -2.62 24.11 -3.36
C ARG A 198 -1.59 25.12 -2.81
N GLY A 199 -0.28 24.85 -3.02
CA GLY A 199 0.79 25.68 -2.46
C GLY A 199 0.99 25.52 -0.95
N GLU A 200 0.40 24.50 -0.33
CA GLU A 200 0.51 24.19 1.11
C GLU A 200 1.80 23.42 1.45
N LEU A 201 2.44 22.81 0.44
CA LEU A 201 3.74 22.13 0.55
C LEU A 201 4.73 22.79 -0.40
N THR A 202 5.78 23.42 0.13
CA THR A 202 6.74 24.21 -0.65
C THR A 202 8.13 23.59 -0.71
N GLU A 203 8.46 22.68 0.21
CA GLU A 203 9.76 22.03 0.25
C GLU A 203 9.71 20.68 0.94
N TYR A 204 10.61 19.76 0.58
CA TYR A 204 10.72 18.44 1.18
C TYR A 204 12.14 17.87 1.06
N ALA A 205 12.52 16.99 1.97
CA ALA A 205 13.82 16.33 1.93
C ALA A 205 13.99 15.53 0.62
N LYS A 206 15.15 15.69 -0.02
CA LYS A 206 15.47 14.99 -1.26
C LYS A 206 15.83 13.54 -0.99
N PHE A 207 14.93 12.64 -1.32
CA PHE A 207 15.21 11.21 -1.43
C PHE A 207 14.30 10.59 -2.50
N PRO A 208 14.79 9.60 -3.23
CA PRO A 208 14.03 8.98 -4.31
C PRO A 208 13.00 8.00 -3.76
N LEU A 209 11.86 7.95 -4.42
CA LEU A 209 10.79 6.98 -4.16
C LEU A 209 10.33 6.36 -5.48
N SER A 210 9.87 5.13 -5.43
CA SER A 210 9.15 4.50 -6.53
C SER A 210 7.66 4.80 -6.39
N TRP A 211 7.04 5.22 -7.47
CA TRP A 211 5.69 5.77 -7.53
C TRP A 211 4.70 4.86 -8.27
N PRO A 212 4.24 3.74 -7.69
CA PRO A 212 3.20 2.93 -8.31
C PRO A 212 1.85 3.65 -8.28
N TYR A 213 1.19 3.67 -9.42
CA TYR A 213 -0.20 4.08 -9.49
C TYR A 213 -1.08 3.06 -8.76
N VAL A 214 -2.01 3.52 -7.92
CA VAL A 214 -2.76 2.62 -7.01
C VAL A 214 -3.55 1.55 -7.73
N GLU A 215 -4.07 1.84 -8.92
CA GLU A 215 -4.82 0.87 -9.70
C GLU A 215 -3.92 -0.27 -10.22
N ASP A 216 -2.66 0.02 -10.55
CA ASP A 216 -1.68 -1.01 -10.91
C ASP A 216 -1.35 -1.89 -9.71
N ALA A 217 -1.16 -1.29 -8.53
CA ALA A 217 -0.95 -2.04 -7.30
C ALA A 217 -2.15 -2.96 -6.97
N ALA A 218 -3.37 -2.49 -7.20
CA ALA A 218 -4.58 -3.29 -7.02
C ALA A 218 -4.66 -4.43 -8.05
N ARG A 219 -4.31 -4.18 -9.32
CA ARG A 219 -4.21 -5.24 -10.36
C ARG A 219 -3.15 -6.29 -10.01
N ILE A 220 -1.99 -5.86 -9.50
CA ILE A 220 -0.95 -6.77 -9.02
C ILE A 220 -1.48 -7.63 -7.87
N ALA A 221 -2.20 -7.04 -6.90
CA ALA A 221 -2.75 -7.80 -5.76
C ALA A 221 -3.77 -8.85 -6.21
N LEU A 222 -4.69 -8.52 -7.12
CA LEU A 222 -5.66 -9.46 -7.69
C LEU A 222 -4.98 -10.54 -8.53
N ALA A 223 -4.03 -10.18 -9.37
CA ALA A 223 -3.27 -11.13 -10.16
C ALA A 223 -2.41 -12.06 -9.28
N THR A 224 -1.88 -11.55 -8.17
CA THR A 224 -1.17 -12.36 -7.16
C THR A 224 -2.11 -13.35 -6.48
N LEU A 225 -3.34 -12.94 -6.14
CA LEU A 225 -4.34 -13.85 -5.60
C LEU A 225 -4.61 -15.02 -6.55
N ASP A 226 -4.75 -14.73 -7.85
CA ASP A 226 -5.09 -15.76 -8.85
C ASP A 226 -3.91 -16.65 -9.23
N ARG A 227 -2.72 -16.06 -9.42
CA ARG A 227 -1.57 -16.70 -10.07
C ARG A 227 -0.30 -16.69 -9.23
N GLY A 228 -0.29 -15.98 -8.10
CA GLY A 228 0.88 -15.89 -7.24
C GLY A 228 1.31 -17.25 -6.71
N ARG A 229 2.62 -17.45 -6.58
CA ARG A 229 3.21 -18.67 -6.00
C ARG A 229 3.29 -18.50 -4.49
N ALA A 230 3.00 -19.57 -3.74
CA ALA A 230 3.15 -19.58 -2.30
C ALA A 230 4.59 -19.17 -1.90
N GLY A 231 4.71 -18.29 -0.92
CA GLY A 231 5.97 -17.72 -0.43
C GLY A 231 6.58 -16.64 -1.32
N ALA A 232 6.05 -16.41 -2.53
CA ALA A 232 6.62 -15.40 -3.42
C ALA A 232 6.23 -13.97 -3.00
N LYS A 233 7.18 -13.05 -3.19
CA LYS A 233 6.95 -11.60 -3.12
C LYS A 233 6.72 -11.07 -4.54
N TYR A 234 5.81 -10.11 -4.68
CA TYR A 234 5.51 -9.38 -5.92
C TYR A 234 5.59 -7.88 -5.64
N LEU A 235 6.41 -7.15 -6.40
CA LEU A 235 6.64 -5.72 -6.18
C LEU A 235 5.57 -4.90 -6.89
N ALA A 236 4.75 -4.18 -6.12
CA ALA A 236 3.87 -3.16 -6.65
C ALA A 236 4.62 -1.82 -6.64
N ALA A 237 5.47 -1.61 -7.61
CA ALA A 237 6.38 -0.48 -7.75
C ALA A 237 6.28 0.11 -9.14
N GLY A 238 6.66 1.39 -9.30
CA GLY A 238 6.87 1.99 -10.61
C GLY A 238 8.12 1.41 -11.28
N GLY A 239 8.23 1.60 -12.59
CA GLY A 239 9.43 1.21 -13.35
C GLY A 239 10.67 2.03 -12.97
N PRO A 240 11.84 1.72 -13.54
CA PRO A 240 13.08 2.47 -13.27
C PRO A 240 12.97 3.96 -13.60
N ASP A 241 12.20 4.32 -14.63
CA ASP A 241 11.96 5.70 -15.05
C ASP A 241 10.94 6.44 -14.17
N ASP A 242 10.27 5.72 -13.27
CA ASP A 242 9.26 6.25 -12.36
C ASP A 242 9.82 6.52 -10.95
N VAL A 243 11.14 6.61 -10.80
CA VAL A 243 11.82 6.95 -9.55
C VAL A 243 12.06 8.46 -9.50
N LEU A 244 11.31 9.15 -8.65
CA LEU A 244 11.38 10.60 -8.48
C LEU A 244 11.52 10.94 -6.99
N SER A 245 12.12 12.11 -6.69
CA SER A 245 11.94 12.70 -5.36
C SER A 245 10.46 13.05 -5.13
N LEU A 246 10.07 13.22 -3.87
CA LEU A 246 8.72 13.67 -3.56
C LEU A 246 8.44 15.04 -4.21
N ALA A 247 9.41 15.94 -4.19
CA ALA A 247 9.29 17.24 -4.88
C ALA A 247 9.10 17.05 -6.39
N GLY A 248 9.87 16.19 -7.03
CA GLY A 248 9.70 15.85 -8.45
C GLY A 248 8.31 15.32 -8.78
N PHE A 249 7.81 14.37 -7.98
CA PHE A 249 6.45 13.85 -8.09
C PHE A 249 5.38 14.94 -7.93
N CYS A 250 5.48 15.78 -6.88
CA CYS A 250 4.56 16.88 -6.64
C CYS A 250 4.59 17.92 -7.78
N ASN A 251 5.76 18.20 -8.34
CA ASN A 251 5.92 19.14 -9.44
C ASN A 251 5.29 18.65 -10.74
N LEU A 252 5.22 17.34 -10.97
CA LEU A 252 4.40 16.78 -12.05
C LEU A 252 2.91 17.11 -11.83
N GLY A 253 2.41 17.00 -10.60
CA GLY A 253 1.02 17.35 -10.28
C GLY A 253 0.73 18.82 -10.43
N CYS A 254 1.62 19.70 -9.97
CA CYS A 254 1.49 21.16 -10.17
C CYS A 254 1.44 21.52 -11.66
N ALA A 255 2.28 20.89 -12.47
CA ALA A 255 2.28 21.08 -13.91
C ALA A 255 0.98 20.58 -14.56
N ALA A 256 0.50 19.40 -14.18
CA ALA A 256 -0.76 18.83 -14.67
C ALA A 256 -2.00 19.67 -14.28
N ALA A 257 -1.97 20.27 -13.08
CA ALA A 257 -3.02 21.18 -12.60
C ALA A 257 -2.91 22.61 -13.16
N GLY A 258 -1.85 22.93 -13.92
CA GLY A 258 -1.64 24.26 -14.49
C GLY A 258 -1.30 25.34 -13.47
N VAL A 259 -0.81 24.97 -12.26
CA VAL A 259 -0.45 25.93 -11.21
C VAL A 259 1.05 26.24 -11.21
N ALA A 260 1.40 27.46 -10.76
CA ALA A 260 2.78 27.92 -10.71
C ALA A 260 3.56 27.43 -9.49
N TYR A 261 2.89 26.85 -8.48
CA TYR A 261 3.55 26.34 -7.27
C TYR A 261 4.59 25.26 -7.60
N ARG A 262 5.65 25.26 -6.82
CA ARG A 262 6.72 24.25 -6.93
C ARG A 262 7.18 23.83 -5.54
N VAL A 263 7.44 22.55 -5.40
CA VAL A 263 8.06 21.96 -4.20
C VAL A 263 9.56 21.89 -4.46
N ARG A 264 10.37 22.39 -3.52
CA ARG A 264 11.83 22.37 -3.58
C ARG A 264 12.38 21.12 -2.90
N ASP A 265 13.35 20.47 -3.51
CA ASP A 265 14.16 19.43 -2.87
C ASP A 265 15.15 20.06 -1.89
N LEU A 266 15.11 19.63 -0.63
CA LEU A 266 16.10 19.99 0.39
C LEU A 266 17.21 18.95 0.43
N THR A 267 18.45 19.40 0.27
CA THR A 267 19.64 18.56 0.48
C THR A 267 19.85 18.29 1.98
N PRO A 268 20.63 17.25 2.37
CA PRO A 268 20.94 17.00 3.78
C PRO A 268 21.53 18.18 4.52
N ALA A 269 22.29 19.05 3.82
CA ALA A 269 22.90 20.26 4.41
C ALA A 269 21.86 21.37 4.70
N GLU A 270 20.75 21.38 4.00
CA GLU A 270 19.66 22.36 4.18
C GLU A 270 18.62 21.91 5.21
N LEU A 271 18.65 20.63 5.65
CA LEU A 271 17.73 20.11 6.64
C LEU A 271 18.06 20.66 8.03
N THR A 272 17.13 21.39 8.62
CA THR A 272 17.22 21.85 10.00
C THR A 272 16.82 20.76 11.00
N SER A 273 17.16 20.94 12.30
CA SER A 273 16.92 19.95 13.36
C SER A 273 15.46 19.56 13.54
N ASP A 274 14.52 20.36 13.07
CA ASP A 274 13.09 20.19 13.30
C ASP A 274 12.42 19.18 12.34
N ILE A 275 13.16 18.62 11.39
CA ILE A 275 12.65 17.70 10.37
C ILE A 275 13.00 16.22 10.69
N GLY A 276 13.29 15.92 11.93
CA GLY A 276 13.57 14.61 12.55
C GLY A 276 13.66 13.37 11.62
N PRO A 277 12.55 12.63 11.38
CA PRO A 277 12.61 11.42 10.58
C PRO A 277 13.02 11.63 9.12
N MET A 278 12.72 12.79 8.51
CA MET A 278 13.12 13.11 7.14
C MET A 278 14.62 13.31 7.04
N ARG A 279 15.25 13.91 8.07
CA ARG A 279 16.70 14.05 8.15
C ARG A 279 17.38 12.69 8.18
N ALA A 280 16.92 11.78 9.04
CA ALA A 280 17.44 10.43 9.12
C ALA A 280 17.34 9.67 7.78
N MET A 281 16.24 9.86 7.03
CA MET A 281 16.07 9.28 5.70
C MET A 281 17.02 9.89 4.66
N ALA A 282 17.22 11.21 4.69
CA ALA A 282 18.11 11.91 3.77
C ALA A 282 19.59 11.65 4.10
N GLU A 283 19.96 11.60 5.39
CA GLU A 283 21.33 11.30 5.85
C GLU A 283 21.72 9.84 5.67
N ALA A 284 20.78 8.91 5.67
CA ALA A 284 21.03 7.48 5.48
C ALA A 284 21.66 7.16 4.11
N LYS A 285 21.96 8.17 3.28
CA LYS A 285 22.54 7.99 1.95
C LYS A 285 21.91 6.81 1.23
N TYR A 286 20.58 6.74 1.24
CA TYR A 286 19.94 5.76 0.40
C TYR A 286 20.41 6.02 -1.02
N PRO A 287 21.27 5.15 -1.58
CA PRO A 287 21.42 5.18 -3.02
C PRO A 287 20.01 5.12 -3.55
N THR A 288 19.71 5.85 -4.60
CA THR A 288 18.40 5.77 -5.28
C THR A 288 18.06 4.31 -5.40
N PRO A 289 17.09 3.75 -4.63
CA PRO A 289 16.78 2.36 -4.79
C PRO A 289 16.08 2.24 -6.14
N LEU A 290 16.84 1.86 -7.14
CA LEU A 290 16.23 1.37 -8.35
C LEU A 290 15.38 0.17 -7.90
N ILE A 291 14.11 0.19 -8.24
CA ILE A 291 13.22 -0.94 -7.99
C ILE A 291 12.97 -1.57 -9.34
N ASP A 292 13.27 -2.83 -9.45
CA ASP A 292 13.03 -3.60 -10.67
C ASP A 292 11.86 -4.58 -10.48
N PRO A 293 10.64 -4.21 -10.88
CA PRO A 293 9.46 -5.06 -10.83
C PRO A 293 9.32 -5.98 -12.06
N THR A 294 10.36 -6.12 -12.88
CA THR A 294 10.29 -6.86 -14.15
C THR A 294 9.76 -8.28 -13.99
N ARG A 295 10.19 -8.99 -12.93
CA ARG A 295 9.70 -10.34 -12.67
C ARG A 295 8.22 -10.33 -12.32
N THR A 296 7.78 -9.44 -11.43
CA THR A 296 6.36 -9.27 -11.08
C THR A 296 5.52 -9.01 -12.34
N ASN A 297 5.93 -8.05 -13.16
CA ASN A 297 5.19 -7.65 -14.35
C ASN A 297 5.07 -8.80 -15.35
N LYS A 298 6.18 -9.52 -15.57
CA LYS A 298 6.22 -10.68 -16.49
C LYS A 298 5.37 -11.85 -15.98
N GLU A 299 5.53 -12.24 -14.71
CA GLU A 299 4.80 -13.39 -14.14
C GLU A 299 3.29 -13.12 -14.04
N LEU A 300 2.91 -11.88 -13.74
CA LEU A 300 1.52 -11.49 -13.54
C LEU A 300 0.87 -10.84 -14.77
N GLY A 301 1.61 -10.64 -15.86
CA GLY A 301 1.10 -10.03 -17.10
C GLY A 301 0.59 -8.60 -16.85
N ILE A 302 1.33 -7.79 -16.08
CA ILE A 302 0.95 -6.42 -15.73
C ILE A 302 1.76 -5.42 -16.56
N THR A 303 1.05 -4.46 -17.15
CA THR A 303 1.66 -3.26 -17.73
C THR A 303 1.44 -2.11 -16.74
N LEU A 304 2.52 -1.46 -16.33
CA LEU A 304 2.46 -0.35 -15.39
C LEU A 304 2.03 0.95 -16.06
N THR A 305 1.29 1.76 -15.35
CA THR A 305 0.97 3.13 -15.74
C THR A 305 2.18 4.02 -15.45
N PRO A 306 2.76 4.72 -16.45
CA PRO A 306 3.85 5.66 -16.22
C PRO A 306 3.44 6.73 -15.19
N VAL A 307 4.37 7.16 -14.33
CA VAL A 307 4.06 8.09 -13.22
C VAL A 307 3.38 9.38 -13.71
N ARG A 308 3.82 9.93 -14.84
CA ARG A 308 3.19 11.12 -15.44
C ARG A 308 1.72 10.88 -15.74
N ALA A 309 1.39 9.79 -16.44
CA ALA A 309 0.01 9.47 -16.79
C ALA A 309 -0.87 9.19 -15.55
N GLY A 310 -0.31 8.53 -14.54
CA GLY A 310 -0.99 8.29 -13.26
C GLY A 310 -1.27 9.60 -12.50
N VAL A 311 -0.31 10.54 -12.52
CA VAL A 311 -0.46 11.88 -11.93
C VAL A 311 -1.54 12.67 -12.66
N GLU A 312 -1.55 12.69 -13.99
CA GLU A 312 -2.59 13.37 -14.79
C GLU A 312 -4.00 12.83 -14.47
N LYS A 313 -4.17 11.50 -14.39
CA LYS A 313 -5.43 10.87 -13.95
C LYS A 313 -5.81 11.27 -12.52
N THR A 314 -4.83 11.37 -11.63
CA THR A 314 -5.09 11.75 -10.23
C THR A 314 -5.51 13.20 -10.13
N VAL A 315 -4.88 14.09 -10.88
CA VAL A 315 -5.25 15.52 -10.93
C VAL A 315 -6.65 15.69 -11.52
N ALA A 316 -6.98 15.00 -12.61
CA ALA A 316 -8.33 15.00 -13.18
C ALA A 316 -9.38 14.57 -12.15
N TRP A 317 -9.12 13.48 -11.42
CA TRP A 317 -9.99 13.02 -10.33
C TRP A 317 -10.11 14.05 -9.20
N LEU A 318 -9.02 14.74 -8.81
CA LEU A 318 -9.08 15.81 -7.80
C LEU A 318 -9.98 16.97 -8.24
N HIS A 319 -9.97 17.35 -9.52
CA HIS A 319 -10.89 18.34 -10.09
C HIS A 319 -12.35 17.85 -10.05
N GLU A 320 -12.62 16.60 -10.48
CA GLU A 320 -13.96 16.01 -10.43
C GLU A 320 -14.51 15.98 -8.99
N GLN A 321 -13.67 15.70 -8.01
CA GLN A 321 -14.01 15.71 -6.59
C GLN A 321 -14.05 17.12 -5.98
N ARG A 322 -13.77 18.18 -6.74
CA ARG A 322 -13.69 19.59 -6.29
C ARG A 322 -12.72 19.78 -5.11
N ARG A 323 -11.56 19.12 -5.18
CA ARG A 323 -10.53 19.15 -4.11
C ARG A 323 -9.35 20.06 -4.45
N ILE A 324 -9.24 20.48 -5.69
CA ILE A 324 -8.32 21.50 -6.24
C ILE A 324 -9.04 22.37 -7.23
#